data_dbd0325a3271c142c8d736824637671f
#
_entry.id   dbd0325a3271c142c8d736824637671f
#
_cell.length_a   1.000
_cell.length_b   1.000
_cell.length_c   1.000
_cell.angle_alpha   90.00
_cell.angle_beta   90.00
_cell.angle_gamma   90.00
#
_symmetry.space_group_name_H-M   'P 1'
#
loop_
_entity.id
_entity.type
_entity.pdbx_description
1 polymer ?
#
loop_
_entity_poly.entity_id
_entity_poly.type
_entity_poly.pdbx_seq_one_letter_code
_entity_poly.pdbx_strand_id
1 'polypeptide(L)'
;MFELRLNNKTIPLKWGTWAMNEFCIAKGTINAKGEKENLPINRYFEILNNTQYDLELIILLIFIGYKSACNTNKQGVEYDENDVCDWVDELGGIFNEKGSVIEYIKYIITTTVLTVQGTPKEEKKKSNKSKLG
;
A
#
# COMPACT_ATOMS: atom_id res chain seq x y z
N MET A 1 10.80 4.24 -0.23
CA MET A 1 10.11 3.72 0.95
C MET A 1 9.51 4.87 1.72
N PHE A 2 8.29 4.73 2.17
CA PHE A 2 7.60 5.77 2.94
C PHE A 2 7.96 5.66 4.42
N GLU A 3 8.07 6.78 5.12
CA GLU A 3 8.38 6.80 6.54
C GLU A 3 7.22 7.39 7.34
N LEU A 4 6.67 6.60 8.26
CA LEU A 4 5.65 7.05 9.19
C LEU A 4 6.35 7.57 10.43
N ARG A 5 6.31 8.88 10.64
CA ARG A 5 7.06 9.52 11.72
C ARG A 5 6.20 9.71 12.96
N LEU A 6 6.51 8.94 13.98
CA LEU A 6 5.87 9.04 15.30
C LEU A 6 6.74 9.88 16.22
N ASN A 7 6.22 10.18 17.42
CA ASN A 7 6.94 11.05 18.35
C ASN A 7 8.34 10.55 18.74
N ASN A 8 8.48 9.24 18.93
CA ASN A 8 9.74 8.67 19.41
C ASN A 8 10.33 7.59 18.50
N LYS A 9 9.77 7.40 17.32
CA LYS A 9 10.26 6.39 16.37
C LYS A 9 9.75 6.66 14.98
N THR A 10 10.38 6.02 14.00
CA THR A 10 9.97 6.07 12.61
C THR A 10 9.68 4.65 12.14
N ILE A 11 8.54 4.46 11.49
CA ILE A 11 8.13 3.16 10.98
C ILE A 11 8.25 3.19 9.45
N PRO A 12 9.11 2.39 8.86
CA PRO A 12 9.20 2.32 7.41
C PRO A 12 8.03 1.52 6.84
N LEU A 13 7.45 2.02 5.77
CA LEU A 13 6.35 1.37 5.06
C LEU A 13 6.76 1.25 3.58
N LYS A 14 6.53 0.08 3.00
CA LYS A 14 6.87 -0.14 1.60
C LYS A 14 5.67 -0.69 0.84
N TRP A 15 5.40 -0.12 -0.33
CA TRP A 15 4.37 -0.64 -1.21
C TRP A 15 4.99 -1.01 -2.55
N GLY A 16 4.58 -2.13 -3.08
CA GLY A 16 5.06 -2.68 -4.33
C GLY A 16 4.40 -4.02 -4.56
N THR A 17 4.97 -4.86 -5.39
CA THR A 17 4.36 -6.13 -5.78
C THR A 17 4.04 -7.03 -4.59
N TRP A 18 4.96 -7.16 -3.65
CA TRP A 18 4.74 -8.02 -2.47
C TRP A 18 3.54 -7.54 -1.66
N ALA A 19 3.48 -6.24 -1.39
CA ALA A 19 2.38 -5.65 -0.61
C ALA A 19 1.05 -5.78 -1.36
N MET A 20 1.04 -5.54 -2.66
CA MET A 20 -0.17 -5.71 -3.48
C MET A 20 -0.66 -7.14 -3.42
N ASN A 21 0.23 -8.11 -3.51
CA ASN A 21 -0.13 -9.51 -3.43
C ASN A 21 -0.70 -9.87 -2.06
N GLU A 22 -0.08 -9.40 -0.98
CA GLU A 22 -0.58 -9.63 0.38
C GLU A 22 -1.96 -9.00 0.56
N PHE A 23 -2.18 -7.84 0.00
CA PHE A 23 -3.48 -7.18 0.04
C PHE A 23 -4.55 -8.01 -0.68
N CYS A 24 -4.24 -8.51 -1.88
CA CYS A 24 -5.18 -9.33 -2.64
C CYS A 24 -5.50 -10.65 -1.94
N ILE A 25 -4.52 -11.22 -1.23
CA ILE A 25 -4.75 -12.40 -0.41
C ILE A 25 -5.68 -12.06 0.76
N ALA A 26 -5.40 -10.99 1.47
CA ALA A 26 -6.18 -10.58 2.64
C ALA A 26 -7.62 -10.25 2.30
N LYS A 27 -7.86 -9.67 1.13
CA LYS A 27 -9.20 -9.29 0.67
C LYS A 27 -9.86 -10.33 -0.22
N GLY A 28 -9.26 -11.50 -0.33
CA GLY A 28 -9.83 -12.60 -1.09
C GLY A 28 -11.11 -13.15 -0.47
N THR A 29 -11.84 -13.90 -1.25
CA THR A 29 -13.12 -14.50 -0.84
C THR A 29 -13.08 -16.00 -0.93
N ILE A 30 -14.10 -16.66 -0.38
CA ILE A 30 -14.29 -18.09 -0.50
C ILE A 30 -15.36 -18.30 -1.59
N ASN A 31 -15.06 -19.08 -2.62
CA ASN A 31 -16.01 -19.36 -3.69
C ASN A 31 -17.03 -20.43 -3.30
N ALA A 32 -17.96 -20.75 -4.21
CA ALA A 32 -19.02 -21.71 -3.97
C ALA A 32 -18.50 -23.12 -3.66
N LYS A 33 -17.27 -23.43 -4.09
CA LYS A 33 -16.65 -24.73 -3.83
C LYS A 33 -15.87 -24.78 -2.51
N GLY A 34 -15.89 -23.69 -1.75
CA GLY A 34 -15.13 -23.58 -0.51
C GLY A 34 -13.66 -23.27 -0.70
N GLU A 35 -13.24 -22.93 -1.91
CA GLU A 35 -11.86 -22.61 -2.22
C GLU A 35 -11.61 -21.12 -2.06
N LYS A 36 -10.42 -20.75 -1.58
CA LYS A 36 -10.04 -19.37 -1.42
C LYS A 36 -9.62 -18.78 -2.77
N GLU A 37 -10.18 -17.63 -3.12
CA GLU A 37 -9.80 -16.89 -4.30
C GLU A 37 -9.25 -15.55 -3.89
N ASN A 38 -8.08 -15.18 -4.41
CA ASN A 38 -7.49 -13.87 -4.17
C ASN A 38 -8.28 -12.80 -4.92
N LEU A 39 -8.24 -11.58 -4.39
CA LEU A 39 -8.84 -10.44 -5.04
C LEU A 39 -8.18 -10.21 -6.40
N PRO A 40 -8.93 -10.15 -7.52
CA PRO A 40 -8.31 -9.85 -8.81
C PRO A 40 -7.87 -8.38 -8.90
N ILE A 41 -6.87 -8.11 -9.74
CA ILE A 41 -6.24 -6.81 -9.81
C ILE A 41 -7.22 -5.68 -10.17
N ASN A 42 -8.21 -5.94 -11.01
CA ASN A 42 -9.20 -4.92 -11.35
C ASN A 42 -10.05 -4.50 -10.14
N ARG A 43 -10.37 -5.46 -9.24
CA ARG A 43 -11.10 -5.17 -8.01
C ARG A 43 -10.21 -4.45 -7.00
N TYR A 44 -8.91 -4.74 -7.01
CA TYR A 44 -7.93 -4.06 -6.18
C TYR A 44 -8.00 -2.54 -6.41
N PHE A 45 -8.02 -2.11 -7.66
CA PHE A 45 -8.10 -0.68 -7.99
C PHE A 45 -9.39 -0.04 -7.48
N GLU A 46 -10.52 -0.74 -7.61
CA GLU A 46 -11.81 -0.25 -7.12
C GLU A 46 -11.78 -0.02 -5.61
N ILE A 47 -11.25 -0.98 -4.87
CA ILE A 47 -11.17 -0.89 -3.42
C ILE A 47 -10.23 0.24 -3.01
N LEU A 48 -9.08 0.34 -3.66
CA LEU A 48 -8.09 1.35 -3.33
C LEU A 48 -8.62 2.77 -3.50
N ASN A 49 -9.45 3.01 -4.51
CA ASN A 49 -10.05 4.32 -4.76
C ASN A 49 -10.99 4.78 -3.63
N ASN A 50 -11.49 3.86 -2.82
CA ASN A 50 -12.41 4.17 -1.71
C ASN A 50 -11.76 4.01 -0.34
N THR A 51 -10.45 3.82 -0.30
CA THR A 51 -9.70 3.51 0.92
C THR A 51 -9.87 4.57 2.01
N GLN A 52 -9.92 5.84 1.64
CA GLN A 52 -9.94 6.94 2.60
C GLN A 52 -11.16 6.96 3.52
N TYR A 53 -12.19 6.20 3.18
CA TYR A 53 -13.43 6.16 3.96
C TYR A 53 -13.63 4.86 4.73
N ASP A 54 -12.65 3.97 4.71
CA ASP A 54 -12.73 2.65 5.34
C ASP A 54 -11.58 2.48 6.33
N LEU A 55 -11.91 2.59 7.62
CA LEU A 55 -10.92 2.54 8.69
C LEU A 55 -10.19 1.18 8.72
N GLU A 56 -10.93 0.08 8.63
CA GLU A 56 -10.35 -1.25 8.64
C GLU A 56 -9.36 -1.43 7.51
N LEU A 57 -9.73 -0.93 6.34
CA LEU A 57 -8.88 -1.00 5.16
C LEU A 57 -7.60 -0.19 5.34
N ILE A 58 -7.70 1.02 5.92
CA ILE A 58 -6.54 1.87 6.17
C ILE A 58 -5.57 1.18 7.12
N ILE A 59 -6.08 0.59 8.19
CA ILE A 59 -5.25 -0.15 9.15
C ILE A 59 -4.54 -1.30 8.45
N LEU A 60 -5.26 -2.04 7.60
CA LEU A 60 -4.69 -3.14 6.83
C LEU A 60 -3.57 -2.66 5.91
N LEU A 61 -3.78 -1.55 5.20
CA LEU A 61 -2.78 -0.99 4.28
C LEU A 61 -1.51 -0.60 5.02
N ILE A 62 -1.63 0.00 6.18
CA ILE A 62 -0.47 0.38 6.99
C ILE A 62 0.26 -0.87 7.48
N PHE A 63 -0.46 -1.84 7.98
CA PHE A 63 0.13 -3.07 8.49
C PHE A 63 0.85 -3.85 7.39
N ILE A 64 0.25 -3.98 6.21
CA ILE A 64 0.88 -4.64 5.08
C ILE A 64 2.15 -3.90 4.65
N GLY A 65 2.08 -2.56 4.58
CA GLY A 65 3.24 -1.75 4.26
C GLY A 65 4.38 -1.95 5.24
N TYR A 66 4.06 -2.02 6.52
CA TYR A 66 5.04 -2.29 7.56
C TYR A 66 5.67 -3.69 7.37
N LYS A 67 4.87 -4.73 7.17
CA LYS A 67 5.40 -6.08 6.94
C LYS A 67 6.25 -6.15 5.68
N SER A 68 5.85 -5.43 4.64
CA SER A 68 6.60 -5.35 3.40
C SER A 68 7.98 -4.75 3.62
N ALA A 69 8.05 -3.68 4.40
CA ALA A 69 9.32 -3.04 4.75
C ALA A 69 10.20 -3.99 5.58
N CYS A 70 9.62 -4.70 6.54
CA CYS A 70 10.34 -5.71 7.31
C CYS A 70 10.92 -6.78 6.41
N ASN A 71 10.14 -7.25 5.44
CA ASN A 71 10.58 -8.26 4.50
C ASN A 71 11.77 -7.76 3.66
N THR A 72 11.70 -6.53 3.17
CA THR A 72 12.78 -5.93 2.39
C THR A 72 14.05 -5.75 3.23
N ASN A 73 13.90 -5.31 4.48
CA ASN A 73 15.01 -5.04 5.38
C ASN A 73 15.50 -6.28 6.14
N LYS A 74 14.88 -7.43 5.87
CA LYS A 74 15.20 -8.70 6.55
C LYS A 74 15.10 -8.60 8.06
N GLN A 75 14.06 -7.92 8.52
CA GLN A 75 13.76 -7.74 9.94
C GLN A 75 12.52 -8.54 10.33
N GLY A 76 12.46 -8.97 11.60
CA GLY A 76 11.28 -9.61 12.12
C GLY A 76 10.13 -8.63 12.29
N VAL A 77 8.90 -9.14 12.22
CA VAL A 77 7.70 -8.34 12.47
C VAL A 77 7.50 -8.23 13.98
N GLU A 78 7.64 -7.03 14.53
CA GLU A 78 7.53 -6.77 15.96
C GLU A 78 6.19 -6.19 16.39
N TYR A 79 5.44 -5.59 15.46
CA TYR A 79 4.20 -4.90 15.75
C TYR A 79 3.03 -5.61 15.09
N ASP A 80 1.84 -5.43 15.65
CA ASP A 80 0.61 -6.00 15.11
C ASP A 80 -0.39 -4.89 14.73
N GLU A 81 -1.60 -5.29 14.33
CA GLU A 81 -2.62 -4.32 13.92
C GLU A 81 -3.08 -3.42 15.06
N ASN A 82 -3.00 -3.87 16.29
CA ASN A 82 -3.32 -3.02 17.44
C ASN A 82 -2.32 -1.88 17.58
N ASP A 83 -1.05 -2.16 17.32
CA ASP A 83 -0.02 -1.13 17.32
C ASP A 83 -0.29 -0.10 16.22
N VAL A 84 -0.76 -0.55 15.06
CA VAL A 84 -1.12 0.36 13.96
C VAL A 84 -2.22 1.32 14.40
N CYS A 85 -3.21 0.84 15.13
CA CYS A 85 -4.27 1.71 15.65
C CYS A 85 -3.69 2.82 16.53
N ASP A 86 -2.74 2.48 17.39
CA ASP A 86 -2.07 3.47 18.24
C ASP A 86 -1.30 4.49 17.41
N TRP A 87 -0.65 4.03 16.33
CA TRP A 87 0.08 4.94 15.43
C TRP A 87 -0.86 5.93 14.77
N VAL A 88 -2.01 5.48 14.31
CA VAL A 88 -3.01 6.35 13.67
C VAL A 88 -3.49 7.40 14.67
N ASP A 89 -3.76 7.01 15.91
CA ASP A 89 -4.17 7.95 16.96
C ASP A 89 -3.09 9.00 17.20
N GLU A 90 -1.84 8.57 17.27
CA GLU A 90 -0.73 9.49 17.51
C GLU A 90 -0.54 10.49 16.37
N LEU A 91 -0.88 10.08 15.14
CA LEU A 91 -0.75 10.93 13.95
C LEU A 91 -1.92 11.90 13.76
N GLY A 92 -2.87 11.90 14.65
CA GLY A 92 -4.02 12.80 14.57
C GLY A 92 -5.20 12.27 13.79
N GLY A 93 -5.22 10.96 13.55
CA GLY A 93 -6.33 10.30 12.87
C GLY A 93 -6.20 10.25 11.35
N ILE A 94 -7.16 9.54 10.75
CA ILE A 94 -7.10 9.24 9.30
C ILE A 94 -7.52 10.42 8.42
N PHE A 95 -8.32 11.35 8.94
CA PHE A 95 -8.83 12.48 8.15
C PHE A 95 -8.04 13.77 8.29
N ASN A 96 -6.88 13.71 8.91
CA ASN A 96 -6.00 14.87 8.98
C ASN A 96 -5.40 15.10 7.58
N GLU A 97 -5.88 16.11 6.88
CA GLU A 97 -5.49 16.40 5.50
C GLU A 97 -3.98 16.57 5.31
N LYS A 98 -3.30 17.06 6.31
CA LYS A 98 -1.84 17.24 6.27
C LYS A 98 -1.12 16.09 6.96
N GLY A 99 -1.86 15.07 7.35
CA GLY A 99 -1.32 13.96 8.12
C GLY A 99 -0.65 12.90 7.27
N SER A 100 0.20 12.14 7.92
CA SER A 100 0.98 11.08 7.28
C SER A 100 0.10 9.97 6.70
N VAL A 101 -1.09 9.73 7.26
CA VAL A 101 -1.97 8.67 6.76
C VAL A 101 -2.44 8.98 5.33
N ILE A 102 -2.89 10.22 5.10
CA ILE A 102 -3.30 10.65 3.76
C ILE A 102 -2.12 10.59 2.78
N GLU A 103 -0.96 11.04 3.20
CA GLU A 103 0.24 10.99 2.36
C GLU A 103 0.64 9.57 2.03
N TYR A 104 0.49 8.65 2.98
CA TYR A 104 0.77 7.25 2.73
C TYR A 104 -0.18 6.66 1.69
N ILE A 105 -1.47 6.99 1.76
CA ILE A 105 -2.44 6.53 0.76
C ILE A 105 -2.07 7.04 -0.63
N LYS A 106 -1.65 8.29 -0.75
CA LYS A 106 -1.17 8.85 -2.02
C LYS A 106 0.06 8.11 -2.52
N TYR A 107 0.97 7.78 -1.62
CA TYR A 107 2.16 6.99 -1.95
C TYR A 107 1.76 5.61 -2.50
N ILE A 108 0.79 4.94 -1.88
CA ILE A 108 0.31 3.64 -2.35
C ILE A 108 -0.26 3.75 -3.77
N ILE A 109 -1.10 4.73 -4.02
CA ILE A 109 -1.72 4.91 -5.34
C ILE A 109 -0.66 5.14 -6.41
N THR A 110 0.26 6.05 -6.17
CA THR A 110 1.34 6.35 -7.10
C THR A 110 2.22 5.13 -7.36
N THR A 111 2.61 4.44 -6.30
CA THR A 111 3.49 3.27 -6.41
C THR A 111 2.77 2.11 -7.13
N THR A 112 1.47 1.95 -6.89
CA THR A 112 0.68 0.92 -7.58
C THR A 112 0.69 1.15 -9.08
N VAL A 113 0.48 2.38 -9.54
CA VAL A 113 0.52 2.70 -10.96
C VAL A 113 1.87 2.35 -11.56
N LEU A 114 2.95 2.76 -10.91
CA LEU A 114 4.30 2.48 -11.40
C LEU A 114 4.60 0.98 -11.42
N THR A 115 4.12 0.23 -10.44
CA THR A 115 4.36 -1.21 -10.35
C THR A 115 3.64 -1.96 -11.47
N VAL A 116 2.41 -1.56 -11.79
CA VAL A 116 1.58 -2.25 -12.78
C VAL A 116 1.92 -1.84 -14.21
N GLN A 117 2.19 -0.55 -14.45
CA GLN A 117 2.37 0.01 -15.79
C GLN A 117 3.82 0.27 -16.19
N GLY A 118 4.75 0.14 -15.25
CA GLY A 118 6.13 0.51 -15.48
C GLY A 118 6.33 2.01 -15.37
N THR A 119 7.56 2.47 -15.55
CA THR A 119 7.88 3.87 -15.40
C THR A 119 7.54 4.66 -16.67
N PRO A 120 6.80 5.77 -16.54
CA PRO A 120 6.48 6.61 -17.71
C PRO A 120 7.72 7.10 -18.46
N LYS A 121 8.82 7.27 -17.74
CA LYS A 121 10.09 7.68 -18.32
C LYS A 121 10.57 6.73 -19.41
N GLU A 122 10.44 5.43 -19.21
CA GLU A 122 10.85 4.43 -20.20
C GLU A 122 9.98 4.52 -21.44
N GLU A 123 8.67 4.65 -21.28
CA GLU A 123 7.75 4.80 -22.38
C GLU A 123 8.05 6.05 -23.21
N LYS A 124 8.32 7.16 -22.55
CA LYS A 124 8.66 8.40 -23.23
C LYS A 124 9.92 8.28 -24.04
N LYS A 125 10.93 7.60 -23.53
CA LYS A 125 12.17 7.37 -24.27
C LYS A 125 11.94 6.56 -25.52
N LYS A 126 11.16 5.51 -25.43
CA LYS A 126 10.82 4.67 -26.58
C LYS A 126 10.05 5.47 -27.61
N SER A 127 9.08 6.22 -27.16
CA SER A 127 8.26 7.05 -28.02
C SER A 127 9.11 8.09 -28.76
N ASN A 128 10.01 8.75 -28.06
CA ASN A 128 10.91 9.73 -28.66
C ASN A 128 11.80 9.12 -29.72
N LYS A 129 12.34 7.94 -29.48
CA LYS A 129 13.14 7.24 -30.46
C LYS A 129 12.35 6.93 -31.71
N SER A 130 11.11 6.53 -31.55
CA SER A 130 10.21 6.27 -32.67
C SER A 130 9.99 7.52 -33.52
N LYS A 131 9.81 8.66 -32.88
CA LYS A 131 9.58 9.92 -33.57
C LYS A 131 10.79 10.37 -34.36
N LEU A 132 11.96 10.13 -33.83
CA LEU A 132 13.21 10.52 -34.48
C LEU A 132 13.65 9.55 -35.56
N GLY A 133 13.19 8.34 -35.45
CA GLY A 133 13.42 7.33 -36.44
C GLY A 133 12.46 7.44 -37.57
#